data_9e0554eeb11492b403ab2a75982a59cb
#
_entry.id   9e0554eeb11492b403ab2a75982a59cb
#
_cell.length_a   1.000
_cell.length_b   1.000
_cell.length_c   1.000
_cell.angle_alpha   90.00
_cell.angle_beta   90.00
_cell.angle_gamma   90.00
#
_symmetry.space_group_name_H-M   'P 1'
#
loop_
_entity.id
_entity.type
_entity.pdbx_description
1 polymer ?
#
loop_
_entity_poly.entity_id
_entity_poly.type
_entity_poly.pdbx_seq_one_letter_code
_entity_poly.pdbx_strand_id
1 'polypeptide(L)'
;ASVSLRETKVAIVADMGSLNRLPFIVGDGHTRLMAFTGRDFSGEECKAMGLFSEVYESQDKMMTAARDLAREIASNPSIILRGVKQNLNFQNGKSTLEGMDYVTTYNAAFLDTAALREMMTAFKERRRPVFD
;
A
#
# COMPACT_ATOMS: atom_id res chain seq x y z
N ALA A 1 -14.46 -2.93 14.04
CA ALA A 1 -13.28 -2.15 14.46
C ALA A 1 -13.59 -0.66 14.35
N SER A 2 -12.95 0.15 15.18
CA SER A 2 -12.97 1.62 15.08
C SER A 2 -11.55 2.17 15.12
N VAL A 3 -11.35 3.33 14.50
CA VAL A 3 -10.07 4.06 14.45
C VAL A 3 -10.28 5.48 14.96
N SER A 4 -9.34 6.00 15.72
CA SER A 4 -9.35 7.40 16.15
C SER A 4 -7.95 7.96 16.32
N LEU A 5 -7.80 9.27 16.15
CA LEU A 5 -6.65 10.07 16.60
C LEU A 5 -7.04 10.74 17.91
N ARG A 6 -6.74 10.11 19.04
CA ARG A 6 -7.24 10.56 20.36
C ARG A 6 -6.35 11.55 21.07
N GLU A 7 -5.21 11.87 20.53
CA GLU A 7 -4.19 12.71 21.16
C GLU A 7 -4.75 14.06 21.57
N THR A 8 -5.58 14.68 20.72
CA THR A 8 -6.24 15.95 21.04
C THR A 8 -7.11 15.87 22.30
N LYS A 9 -7.75 14.72 22.56
CA LYS A 9 -8.60 14.53 23.76
C LYS A 9 -7.81 14.31 25.04
N VAL A 10 -6.52 13.99 24.92
CA VAL A 10 -5.61 13.80 26.06
C VAL A 10 -4.56 14.92 26.14
N ALA A 11 -4.84 16.06 25.46
CA ALA A 11 -4.05 17.28 25.48
C ALA A 11 -2.59 17.15 24.99
N ILE A 12 -2.37 16.27 24.02
CA ILE A 12 -1.07 16.15 23.31
C ILE A 12 -1.26 16.26 21.81
N VAL A 13 -0.19 16.56 21.10
CA VAL A 13 -0.12 16.49 19.64
C VAL A 13 0.33 15.10 19.24
N ALA A 14 -0.29 14.51 18.21
CA ALA A 14 0.10 13.20 17.71
C ALA A 14 1.55 13.22 17.20
N ASP A 15 2.45 12.47 17.84
CA ASP A 15 3.91 12.50 17.64
C ASP A 15 4.46 11.21 17.00
N MET A 16 3.62 10.18 16.79
CA MET A 16 4.01 8.90 16.19
C MET A 16 3.93 8.88 14.65
N GLY A 17 3.86 10.07 14.03
CA GLY A 17 3.88 10.22 12.57
C GLY A 17 2.51 10.15 11.89
N SER A 18 1.41 10.10 12.64
CA SER A 18 0.06 10.11 12.06
C SER A 18 -0.21 11.37 11.26
N LEU A 19 0.12 12.54 11.81
CA LEU A 19 -0.07 13.83 11.13
C LEU A 19 0.81 14.01 9.89
N ASN A 20 1.90 13.25 9.78
CA ASN A 20 2.82 13.30 8.66
C ASN A 20 2.44 12.36 7.52
N ARG A 21 1.70 11.28 7.80
CA ARG A 21 1.35 10.23 6.84
C ARG A 21 -0.08 10.30 6.35
N LEU A 22 -1.03 10.57 7.25
CA LEU A 22 -2.46 10.56 6.92
C LEU A 22 -2.85 11.51 5.79
N PRO A 23 -2.28 12.74 5.66
CA PRO A 23 -2.62 13.62 4.54
C PRO A 23 -2.39 12.99 3.17
N PHE A 24 -1.40 12.09 3.03
CA PHE A 24 -1.12 11.38 1.79
C PHE A 24 -2.02 10.16 1.56
N ILE A 25 -2.72 9.70 2.59
CA ILE A 25 -3.58 8.50 2.54
C ILE A 25 -5.04 8.91 2.39
N VAL A 26 -5.54 9.77 3.29
CA VAL A 26 -6.95 10.15 3.36
C VAL A 26 -7.20 11.60 2.94
N GLY A 27 -6.16 12.34 2.57
CA GLY A 27 -6.23 13.77 2.25
C GLY A 27 -6.23 14.66 3.49
N ASP A 28 -5.92 15.95 3.29
CA ASP A 28 -5.79 16.93 4.36
C ASP A 28 -7.10 17.14 5.13
N GLY A 29 -8.24 17.18 4.42
CA GLY A 29 -9.56 17.39 5.03
C GLY A 29 -9.94 16.30 6.04
N HIS A 30 -9.83 15.04 5.66
CA HIS A 30 -10.12 13.93 6.57
C HIS A 30 -9.09 13.82 7.70
N THR A 31 -7.82 14.11 7.42
CA THR A 31 -6.79 14.15 8.46
C THR A 31 -7.13 15.18 9.54
N ARG A 32 -7.53 16.40 9.15
CA ARG A 32 -7.96 17.46 10.08
C ARG A 32 -9.21 17.05 10.86
N LEU A 33 -10.19 16.46 10.17
CA LEU A 33 -11.40 15.96 10.83
C LEU A 33 -11.05 14.94 11.92
N MET A 34 -10.22 13.96 11.62
CA MET A 34 -9.78 12.94 12.57
C MET A 34 -9.00 13.55 13.74
N ALA A 35 -7.99 14.37 13.44
CA ALA A 35 -7.09 14.94 14.43
C ALA A 35 -7.77 15.95 15.36
N PHE A 36 -8.62 16.84 14.82
CA PHE A 36 -9.26 17.89 15.63
C PHE A 36 -10.42 17.36 16.47
N THR A 37 -11.15 16.37 15.98
CA THR A 37 -12.28 15.83 16.73
C THR A 37 -11.87 14.73 17.70
N GLY A 38 -10.82 13.97 17.39
CA GLY A 38 -10.42 12.77 18.15
C GLY A 38 -11.57 11.78 18.35
N ARG A 39 -12.62 11.82 17.49
CA ARG A 39 -13.75 10.89 17.56
C ARG A 39 -13.38 9.53 16.98
N ASP A 40 -14.21 8.55 17.26
CA ASP A 40 -14.11 7.24 16.63
C ASP A 40 -14.72 7.30 15.22
N PHE A 41 -14.07 6.60 14.30
CA PHE A 41 -14.53 6.34 12.93
C PHE A 41 -14.72 4.84 12.76
N SER A 42 -15.84 4.45 12.21
CA SER A 42 -16.12 3.04 11.88
C SER A 42 -15.22 2.53 10.76
N GLY A 43 -15.17 1.21 10.59
CA GLY A 43 -14.46 0.60 9.46
C GLY A 43 -14.97 1.10 8.12
N GLU A 44 -16.28 1.26 7.96
CA GLU A 44 -16.90 1.75 6.72
C GLU A 44 -16.55 3.22 6.45
N GLU A 45 -16.56 4.09 7.47
CA GLU A 45 -16.07 5.46 7.32
C GLU A 45 -14.60 5.48 6.90
N CYS A 46 -13.76 4.65 7.53
CA CYS A 46 -12.35 4.54 7.19
C CYS A 46 -12.13 4.03 5.74
N LYS A 47 -12.95 3.09 5.27
CA LYS A 47 -12.94 2.64 3.87
C LYS A 47 -13.36 3.76 2.92
N ALA A 48 -14.43 4.48 3.23
CA ALA A 48 -14.90 5.61 2.42
C ALA A 48 -13.87 6.74 2.31
N MET A 49 -13.05 6.95 3.35
CA MET A 49 -11.94 7.93 3.35
C MET A 49 -10.66 7.42 2.66
N GLY A 50 -10.59 6.13 2.30
CA GLY A 50 -9.40 5.52 1.71
C GLY A 50 -8.33 5.06 2.71
N LEU A 51 -8.63 5.06 4.02
CA LEU A 51 -7.73 4.53 5.05
C LEU A 51 -7.65 3.01 5.01
N PHE A 52 -8.76 2.35 4.74
CA PHE A 52 -8.85 0.90 4.54
C PHE A 52 -9.21 0.57 3.10
N SER A 53 -8.54 -0.41 2.53
CA SER A 53 -8.89 -0.94 1.20
C SER A 53 -10.21 -1.72 1.24
N GLU A 54 -10.42 -2.52 2.30
CA GLU A 54 -11.60 -3.36 2.48
C GLU A 54 -12.03 -3.46 3.95
N VAL A 55 -13.32 -3.74 4.16
CA VAL A 55 -13.91 -4.04 5.47
C VAL A 55 -14.69 -5.36 5.37
N TYR A 56 -14.60 -6.18 6.38
CA TYR A 56 -15.20 -7.51 6.41
C TYR A 56 -16.10 -7.67 7.64
N GLU A 57 -17.15 -8.46 7.48
CA GLU A 57 -18.15 -8.71 8.53
C GLU A 57 -17.58 -9.48 9.74
N SER A 58 -16.53 -10.28 9.52
CA SER A 58 -15.89 -11.06 10.58
C SER A 58 -14.38 -11.15 10.41
N GLN A 59 -13.68 -11.45 11.49
CA GLN A 59 -12.24 -11.69 11.48
C GLN A 59 -11.85 -12.85 10.57
N ASP A 60 -12.65 -13.92 10.54
CA ASP A 60 -12.36 -15.09 9.70
C ASP A 60 -12.46 -14.76 8.21
N LYS A 61 -13.50 -14.00 7.81
CA LYS A 61 -13.62 -13.51 6.43
C LYS A 61 -12.45 -12.59 6.05
N MET A 62 -12.08 -11.68 6.94
CA MET A 62 -10.91 -10.79 6.74
C MET A 62 -9.62 -11.60 6.58
N MET A 63 -9.37 -12.59 7.45
CA MET A 63 -8.16 -13.39 7.39
C MET A 63 -8.11 -14.28 6.15
N THR A 64 -9.24 -14.80 5.70
CA THR A 64 -9.34 -15.56 4.45
C THR A 64 -8.99 -14.66 3.26
N ALA A 65 -9.63 -13.52 3.13
CA ALA A 65 -9.36 -12.55 2.05
C ALA A 65 -7.90 -12.05 2.08
N ALA A 66 -7.34 -11.79 3.26
CA ALA A 66 -5.95 -11.38 3.40
C ALA A 66 -4.96 -12.47 2.93
N ARG A 67 -5.24 -13.75 3.23
CA ARG A 67 -4.42 -14.86 2.74
C ARG A 67 -4.53 -15.05 1.24
N ASP A 68 -5.71 -14.86 0.67
CA ASP A 68 -5.93 -14.97 -0.77
C ASP A 68 -5.19 -13.84 -1.50
N LEU A 69 -5.29 -12.61 -1.02
CA LEU A 69 -4.52 -11.48 -1.53
C LEU A 69 -3.00 -11.71 -1.40
N ALA A 70 -2.55 -12.26 -0.28
CA ALA A 70 -1.13 -12.60 -0.09
C ALA A 70 -0.65 -13.65 -1.10
N ARG A 71 -1.46 -14.67 -1.40
CA ARG A 71 -1.16 -15.68 -2.43
C ARG A 71 -1.12 -15.06 -3.83
N GLU A 72 -2.07 -14.17 -4.14
CA GLU A 72 -2.08 -13.43 -5.41
C GLU A 72 -0.80 -12.60 -5.57
N ILE A 73 -0.41 -11.84 -4.55
CA ILE A 73 0.84 -11.08 -4.54
C ILE A 73 2.04 -12.02 -4.72
N ALA A 74 2.11 -13.10 -3.95
CA ALA A 74 3.22 -14.06 -3.98
C ALA A 74 3.34 -14.83 -5.31
N SER A 75 2.32 -14.81 -6.16
CA SER A 75 2.40 -15.40 -7.50
C SER A 75 3.21 -14.55 -8.49
N ASN A 76 3.64 -13.35 -8.10
CA ASN A 76 4.49 -12.49 -8.92
C ASN A 76 5.98 -12.67 -8.57
N PRO A 77 6.92 -12.35 -9.48
CA PRO A 77 8.35 -12.47 -9.21
C PRO A 77 8.77 -11.67 -7.98
N SER A 78 9.41 -12.32 -7.01
CA SER A 78 9.77 -11.72 -5.71
C SER A 78 10.72 -10.52 -5.85
N ILE A 79 11.63 -10.55 -6.83
CA ILE A 79 12.55 -9.45 -7.11
C ILE A 79 11.80 -8.21 -7.59
N ILE A 80 10.77 -8.40 -8.42
CA ILE A 80 9.94 -7.29 -8.92
C ILE A 80 9.10 -6.70 -7.79
N LEU A 81 8.48 -7.53 -6.95
CA LEU A 81 7.72 -7.04 -5.79
C LEU A 81 8.58 -6.20 -4.84
N ARG A 82 9.82 -6.65 -4.58
CA ARG A 82 10.79 -5.88 -3.78
C ARG A 82 11.13 -4.55 -4.45
N GLY A 83 11.35 -4.57 -5.76
CA GLY A 83 11.62 -3.37 -6.55
C GLY A 83 10.49 -2.37 -6.51
N VAL A 84 9.24 -2.82 -6.74
CA VAL A 84 8.04 -1.97 -6.64
C VAL A 84 7.94 -1.32 -5.25
N LYS A 85 8.08 -2.12 -4.18
CA LYS A 85 8.04 -1.59 -2.81
C LYS A 85 9.14 -0.56 -2.54
N GLN A 86 10.36 -0.82 -3.01
CA GLN A 86 11.48 0.10 -2.85
C GLN A 86 11.25 1.42 -3.58
N ASN A 87 10.76 1.37 -4.82
CA ASN A 87 10.46 2.56 -5.61
C ASN A 87 9.32 3.38 -4.98
N LEU A 88 8.24 2.75 -4.53
CA LEU A 88 7.15 3.43 -3.82
C LEU A 88 7.64 4.12 -2.54
N ASN A 89 8.51 3.46 -1.76
CA ASN A 89 9.09 4.06 -0.56
C ASN A 89 10.05 5.22 -0.88
N PHE A 90 10.82 5.11 -1.96
CA PHE A 90 11.73 6.18 -2.41
C PHE A 90 10.96 7.44 -2.82
N GLN A 91 9.78 7.29 -3.43
CA GLN A 91 8.96 8.40 -3.91
C GLN A 91 8.48 9.34 -2.78
N ASN A 92 8.48 8.89 -1.52
CA ASN A 92 8.06 9.73 -0.40
C ASN A 92 8.91 11.00 -0.28
N GLY A 93 8.26 12.17 -0.39
CA GLY A 93 8.92 13.48 -0.32
C GLY A 93 9.77 13.84 -1.54
N LYS A 94 9.63 13.13 -2.65
CA LYS A 94 10.33 13.37 -3.90
C LYS A 94 9.41 13.93 -4.96
N SER A 95 9.97 14.67 -5.91
CA SER A 95 9.27 15.06 -7.13
C SER A 95 9.02 13.82 -8.02
N THR A 96 8.04 13.91 -8.90
CA THR A 96 7.76 12.86 -9.88
C THR A 96 8.99 12.57 -10.75
N LEU A 97 9.74 13.60 -11.14
CA LEU A 97 10.93 13.45 -11.99
C LEU A 97 12.03 12.65 -11.27
N GLU A 98 12.36 12.99 -10.01
CA GLU A 98 13.33 12.22 -9.21
C GLU A 98 12.90 10.76 -9.07
N GLY A 99 11.59 10.51 -8.86
CA GLY A 99 11.05 9.15 -8.78
C GLY A 99 11.20 8.39 -10.10
N MET A 100 10.93 9.02 -11.24
CA MET A 100 11.09 8.42 -12.57
C MET A 100 12.56 8.09 -12.88
N ASP A 101 13.49 8.97 -12.55
CA ASP A 101 14.92 8.72 -12.71
C ASP A 101 15.39 7.51 -11.89
N TYR A 102 14.89 7.43 -10.65
CA TYR A 102 15.19 6.28 -9.77
C TYR A 102 14.62 4.97 -10.32
N VAL A 103 13.35 4.95 -10.77
CA VAL A 103 12.71 3.76 -11.38
C VAL A 103 13.50 3.32 -12.62
N THR A 104 13.91 4.26 -13.48
CA THR A 104 14.68 3.95 -14.68
C THR A 104 16.02 3.31 -14.34
N THR A 105 16.74 3.89 -13.38
CA THR A 105 18.02 3.35 -12.89
C THR A 105 17.84 1.98 -12.25
N TYR A 106 16.79 1.81 -11.43
CA TYR A 106 16.48 0.54 -10.79
C TYR A 106 16.19 -0.54 -11.82
N ASN A 107 15.34 -0.26 -12.82
CA ASN A 107 15.02 -1.22 -13.87
C ASN A 107 16.26 -1.59 -14.71
N ALA A 108 17.13 -0.62 -15.01
CA ALA A 108 18.36 -0.91 -15.74
C ALA A 108 19.29 -1.87 -14.96
N ALA A 109 19.31 -1.75 -13.63
CA ALA A 109 20.17 -2.59 -12.77
C ALA A 109 19.56 -3.97 -12.45
N PHE A 110 18.24 -4.06 -12.32
CA PHE A 110 17.56 -5.23 -11.77
C PHE A 110 16.53 -5.88 -12.70
N LEU A 111 16.58 -5.57 -14.01
CA LEU A 111 15.70 -6.22 -14.99
C LEU A 111 15.96 -7.73 -15.02
N ASP A 112 15.03 -8.51 -14.50
CA ASP A 112 15.09 -9.97 -14.54
C ASP A 112 14.67 -10.48 -15.92
N THR A 113 15.66 -10.78 -16.75
CA THR A 113 15.44 -11.28 -18.11
C THR A 113 14.88 -12.71 -18.16
N ALA A 114 15.06 -13.50 -17.10
CA ALA A 114 14.52 -14.85 -17.02
C ALA A 114 13.00 -14.77 -16.72
N ALA A 115 12.60 -14.00 -15.72
CA ALA A 115 11.20 -13.76 -15.40
C ALA A 115 10.45 -13.12 -16.59
N LEU A 116 11.07 -12.18 -17.30
CA LEU A 116 10.48 -11.56 -18.49
C LEU A 116 10.25 -12.58 -19.61
N ARG A 117 11.22 -13.46 -19.86
CA ARG A 117 11.09 -14.54 -20.85
C ARG A 117 10.00 -15.52 -20.49
N GLU A 118 9.94 -15.95 -19.23
CA GLU A 118 8.85 -16.81 -18.75
C GLU A 118 7.48 -16.15 -18.95
N MET A 119 7.34 -14.88 -18.60
CA MET A 119 6.10 -14.13 -18.78
C MET A 119 5.68 -14.10 -20.26
N MET A 120 6.60 -13.83 -21.18
CA MET A 120 6.32 -13.82 -22.62
C MET A 120 5.95 -15.20 -23.16
N THR A 121 6.62 -16.25 -22.68
CA THR A 121 6.33 -17.64 -23.05
C THR A 121 4.94 -18.04 -22.56
N ALA A 122 4.66 -17.80 -21.28
CA ALA A 122 3.36 -18.10 -20.67
C ALA A 122 2.21 -17.37 -21.39
N PHE A 123 2.42 -16.11 -21.78
CA PHE A 123 1.45 -15.35 -22.56
C PHE A 123 1.17 -15.99 -23.92
N LYS A 124 2.20 -16.39 -24.66
CA LYS A 124 2.05 -17.09 -25.96
C LYS A 124 1.34 -18.43 -25.81
N GLU A 125 1.64 -19.16 -24.76
CA GLU A 125 1.08 -20.48 -24.45
C GLU A 125 -0.29 -20.41 -23.75
N ARG A 126 -0.78 -19.21 -23.42
CA ARG A 126 -2.04 -18.98 -22.71
C ARG A 126 -2.12 -19.72 -21.36
N ARG A 127 -1.02 -19.84 -20.67
CA ARG A 127 -0.92 -20.42 -19.33
C ARG A 127 -0.51 -19.38 -18.28
N ARG A 128 -0.60 -19.73 -17.03
CA ARG A 128 -0.03 -18.90 -15.95
C ARG A 128 1.50 -19.02 -15.97
N PRO A 129 2.23 -17.90 -15.78
CA PRO A 129 3.67 -17.94 -15.62
C PRO A 129 4.04 -18.60 -14.28
N VAL A 130 5.22 -19.23 -14.24
CA VAL A 130 5.79 -19.83 -13.02
C VAL A 130 7.11 -19.12 -12.74
N PHE A 131 7.23 -18.54 -11.55
CA PHE A 131 8.42 -17.81 -11.13
C PHE A 131 9.08 -18.53 -9.95
N ASP A 132 10.41 -18.60 -9.95
CA ASP A 132 11.22 -19.16 -8.87
C ASP A 132 11.41 -18.17 -7.70
#